data_ff6867451a9abe984c50c4d8d0eb1336
#
_entry.id   ff6867451a9abe984c50c4d8d0eb1336
#
_cell.length_a   1.000
_cell.length_b   1.000
_cell.length_c   1.000
_cell.angle_alpha   90.00
_cell.angle_beta   90.00
_cell.angle_gamma   90.00
#
_symmetry.space_group_name_H-M   'P 1'
#
loop_
_entity.id
_entity.type
_entity.pdbx_description
1 polymer ?
#
loop_
_entity_poly.entity_id
_entity_poly.type
_entity_poly.pdbx_seq_one_letter_code
_entity_poly.pdbx_strand_id
1 'polypeptide(L)'
;MATTKRKSRLLDEVHESARGLQSAGLISKRRMREFDALCHLDVHEMPPRKIKALREQAHLSQAVFAAVLNTSLSTVQKWEIGDKKPSGPSLKLLNLIERKGLEAVL
;
A
#
# COMPACT_ATOMS: atom_id res chain seq x y z
N MET A 1 -11.36 10.94 -3.10
CA MET A 1 -11.08 12.33 -2.75
C MET A 1 -10.05 12.92 -3.69
N ALA A 2 -10.31 14.12 -4.19
CA ALA A 2 -9.47 14.75 -5.19
C ALA A 2 -8.03 14.98 -4.72
N THR A 3 -7.83 15.29 -3.44
CA THR A 3 -6.50 15.58 -2.87
C THR A 3 -5.58 14.35 -2.89
N THR A 4 -6.11 13.15 -2.59
CA THR A 4 -5.34 11.91 -2.60
C THR A 4 -4.90 11.53 -4.01
N LYS A 5 -5.81 11.64 -4.98
CA LYS A 5 -5.47 11.39 -6.41
C LYS A 5 -4.42 12.36 -6.93
N ARG A 6 -4.53 13.64 -6.55
CA ARG A 6 -3.57 14.66 -6.97
C ARG A 6 -2.18 14.39 -6.41
N LYS A 7 -2.09 13.94 -5.15
CA LYS A 7 -0.84 13.58 -4.51
C LYS A 7 -0.17 12.39 -5.19
N SER A 8 -0.94 11.33 -5.52
CA SER A 8 -0.44 10.16 -6.26
C SER A 8 0.12 10.54 -7.61
N ARG A 9 -0.60 11.37 -8.36
CA ARG A 9 -0.16 11.84 -9.69
C ARG A 9 1.13 12.63 -9.59
N LEU A 10 1.22 13.52 -8.59
CA LEU A 10 2.43 14.31 -8.39
C LEU A 10 3.65 13.44 -8.10
N LEU A 11 3.50 12.42 -7.25
CA LEU A 11 4.58 11.49 -6.95
C LEU A 11 5.00 10.68 -8.17
N ASP A 12 4.05 10.24 -8.99
CA ASP A 12 4.33 9.52 -10.23
C ASP A 12 5.10 10.39 -11.21
N GLU A 13 4.71 11.65 -11.38
CA GLU A 13 5.39 12.60 -12.25
C GLU A 13 6.83 12.87 -11.79
N VAL A 14 7.01 13.04 -10.48
CA VAL A 14 8.34 13.23 -9.89
C VAL A 14 9.22 12.00 -10.13
N HIS A 15 8.67 10.81 -9.96
CA HIS A 15 9.38 9.55 -10.17
C HIS A 15 9.83 9.38 -11.63
N GLU A 16 8.95 9.67 -12.59
CA GLU A 16 9.28 9.60 -14.00
C GLU A 16 10.38 10.59 -14.38
N SER A 17 10.30 11.81 -13.87
CA SER A 17 11.33 12.83 -14.09
C SER A 17 12.67 12.37 -13.54
N ALA A 18 12.69 11.77 -12.35
CA ALA A 18 13.90 11.24 -11.74
C ALA A 18 14.51 10.10 -12.55
N ARG A 19 13.68 9.19 -13.09
CA ARG A 19 14.15 8.12 -13.98
C ARG A 19 14.82 8.68 -15.24
N GLY A 20 14.22 9.69 -15.85
CA GLY A 20 14.78 10.35 -17.01
C GLY A 20 16.14 10.95 -16.72
N LEU A 21 16.29 11.61 -15.58
CA LEU A 21 17.56 12.18 -15.14
C LEU A 21 18.61 11.11 -14.87
N GLN A 22 18.23 10.00 -14.27
CA GLN A 22 19.14 8.87 -14.04
C GLN A 22 19.62 8.27 -15.36
N SER A 23 18.72 8.05 -16.30
CA SER A 23 19.06 7.52 -17.63
C SER A 23 20.01 8.42 -18.36
N ALA A 24 19.93 9.74 -18.15
CA ALA A 24 20.85 10.72 -18.72
C ALA A 24 22.16 10.86 -17.89
N GLY A 25 22.30 10.12 -16.81
CA GLY A 25 23.48 10.17 -15.94
C GLY A 25 23.53 11.38 -15.03
N LEU A 26 22.40 12.09 -14.86
CA LEU A 26 22.35 13.34 -14.07
C LEU A 26 22.07 13.10 -12.59
N ILE A 27 21.55 11.92 -12.21
CA ILE A 27 21.38 11.56 -10.80
C ILE A 27 21.98 10.19 -10.51
N SER A 28 22.45 10.01 -9.28
CA SER A 28 23.07 8.77 -8.84
C SER A 28 22.03 7.68 -8.56
N LYS A 29 22.47 6.42 -8.48
CA LYS A 29 21.62 5.30 -8.05
C LYS A 29 21.05 5.50 -6.65
N ARG A 30 21.82 6.12 -5.76
CA ARG A 30 21.37 6.44 -4.40
C ARG A 30 20.19 7.41 -4.42
N ARG A 31 20.29 8.46 -5.21
CA ARG A 31 19.23 9.46 -5.37
C ARG A 31 17.97 8.84 -5.96
N MET A 32 18.14 7.96 -6.95
CA MET A 32 17.02 7.23 -7.54
C MET A 32 16.30 6.37 -6.52
N ARG A 33 17.03 5.71 -5.62
CA ARG A 33 16.41 4.93 -4.53
C ARG A 33 15.60 5.81 -3.58
N GLU A 34 16.03 7.05 -3.32
CA GLU A 34 15.27 7.99 -2.51
C GLU A 34 13.94 8.37 -3.19
N PHE A 35 13.95 8.60 -4.50
CA PHE A 35 12.72 8.86 -5.26
C PHE A 35 11.80 7.64 -5.28
N ASP A 36 12.36 6.43 -5.44
CA ASP A 36 11.58 5.19 -5.38
C ASP A 36 10.88 5.06 -4.01
N ALA A 37 11.58 5.34 -2.93
CA ALA A 37 11.01 5.29 -1.59
C ALA A 37 9.86 6.29 -1.42
N LEU A 38 10.00 7.51 -1.95
CA LEU A 38 8.95 8.52 -1.91
C LEU A 38 7.70 8.07 -2.65
N CYS A 39 7.86 7.45 -3.82
CA CYS A 39 6.74 6.95 -4.60
C CYS A 39 6.01 5.81 -3.90
N HIS A 40 6.72 5.02 -3.09
CA HIS A 40 6.12 3.93 -2.31
C HIS A 40 5.42 4.39 -1.03
N LEU A 41 5.49 5.67 -0.68
CA LEU A 41 4.72 6.23 0.43
C LEU A 41 3.26 6.48 0.07
N ASP A 42 2.92 6.41 -1.21
CA ASP A 42 1.54 6.59 -1.64
C ASP A 42 0.67 5.41 -1.20
N VAL A 43 -0.47 5.72 -0.58
CA VAL A 43 -1.37 4.74 0.00
C VAL A 43 -2.75 4.91 -0.65
N HIS A 44 -3.27 3.82 -1.23
CA HIS A 44 -4.57 3.81 -1.90
C HIS A 44 -5.65 3.24 -1.00
N GLU A 45 -6.87 3.76 -1.12
CA GLU A 45 -8.04 3.15 -0.50
C GLU A 45 -8.21 1.73 -1.01
N MET A 46 -8.67 0.84 -0.15
CA MET A 46 -8.84 -0.56 -0.50
C MET A 46 -10.29 -0.98 -0.28
N PRO A 47 -11.01 -1.37 -1.35
CA PRO A 47 -12.40 -1.79 -1.22
C PRO A 47 -12.53 -3.13 -0.47
N PRO A 48 -13.69 -3.42 0.15
CA PRO A 48 -13.90 -4.64 0.93
C PRO A 48 -13.54 -5.92 0.19
N ARG A 49 -13.95 -6.05 -1.06
CA ARG A 49 -13.67 -7.24 -1.89
C ARG A 49 -12.18 -7.46 -2.11
N LYS A 50 -11.40 -6.39 -2.18
CA LYS A 50 -9.96 -6.47 -2.38
C LYS A 50 -9.25 -6.92 -1.11
N ILE A 51 -9.71 -6.44 0.04
CA ILE A 51 -9.21 -6.87 1.35
C ILE A 51 -9.42 -8.36 1.51
N LYS A 52 -10.62 -8.84 1.21
CA LYS A 52 -10.97 -10.26 1.24
C LYS A 52 -10.10 -11.07 0.28
N ALA A 53 -9.91 -10.58 -0.94
CA ALA A 53 -9.09 -11.24 -1.95
C ALA A 53 -7.62 -11.38 -1.50
N LEU A 54 -7.05 -10.34 -0.90
CA LEU A 54 -5.70 -10.40 -0.35
C LEU A 54 -5.57 -11.47 0.72
N ARG A 55 -6.55 -11.54 1.62
CA ARG A 55 -6.58 -12.55 2.67
C ARG A 55 -6.68 -13.96 2.09
N GLU A 56 -7.57 -14.17 1.14
CA GLU A 56 -7.77 -15.47 0.51
C GLU A 56 -6.55 -15.93 -0.30
N GLN A 57 -5.90 -15.01 -0.99
CA GLN A 57 -4.65 -15.31 -1.71
C GLN A 57 -3.53 -15.78 -0.78
N ALA A 58 -3.52 -15.26 0.45
CA ALA A 58 -2.56 -15.67 1.47
C ALA A 58 -2.99 -16.94 2.22
N HIS A 59 -4.16 -17.49 1.91
CA HIS A 59 -4.73 -18.68 2.56
C HIS A 59 -4.90 -18.51 4.07
N LEU A 60 -5.28 -17.31 4.51
CA LEU A 60 -5.46 -16.98 5.93
C LEU A 60 -6.93 -16.86 6.30
N SER A 61 -7.26 -17.30 7.53
CA SER A 61 -8.56 -16.99 8.13
C SER A 61 -8.62 -15.50 8.51
N GLN A 62 -9.83 -15.00 8.74
CA GLN A 62 -9.99 -13.61 9.21
C GLN A 62 -9.27 -13.37 10.54
N ALA A 63 -9.30 -14.34 11.44
CA ALA A 63 -8.64 -14.24 12.75
C ALA A 63 -7.12 -14.15 12.62
N VAL A 64 -6.53 -14.97 11.76
CA VAL A 64 -5.07 -14.94 11.52
C VAL A 64 -4.67 -13.66 10.81
N PHE A 65 -5.45 -13.24 9.84
CA PHE A 65 -5.19 -11.98 9.13
C PHE A 65 -5.24 -10.78 10.08
N ALA A 66 -6.22 -10.75 10.99
CA ALA A 66 -6.31 -9.74 12.03
C ALA A 66 -5.06 -9.73 12.91
N ALA A 67 -4.57 -10.89 13.32
CA ALA A 67 -3.36 -11.00 14.12
C ALA A 67 -2.13 -10.47 13.37
N VAL A 68 -1.99 -10.79 12.09
CA VAL A 68 -0.90 -10.29 11.23
C VAL A 68 -0.91 -8.76 11.16
N LEU A 69 -2.10 -8.17 11.06
CA LEU A 69 -2.26 -6.72 10.98
C LEU A 69 -2.33 -6.03 12.34
N ASN A 70 -2.17 -6.79 13.41
CA ASN A 70 -2.26 -6.29 14.77
C ASN A 70 -3.58 -5.56 15.05
N THR A 71 -4.68 -6.15 14.61
CA THR A 71 -6.03 -5.62 14.82
C THR A 71 -6.97 -6.73 15.29
N SER A 72 -8.22 -6.41 15.56
CA SER A 72 -9.20 -7.40 16.04
C SER A 72 -9.90 -8.13 14.88
N LEU A 73 -10.36 -9.34 15.13
CA LEU A 73 -11.19 -10.10 14.19
C LEU A 73 -12.43 -9.29 13.78
N SER A 74 -13.08 -8.67 14.74
CA SER A 74 -14.25 -7.82 14.50
C SER A 74 -13.96 -6.71 13.49
N THR A 75 -12.78 -6.09 13.57
CA THR A 75 -12.36 -5.05 12.64
C THR A 75 -12.21 -5.59 11.22
N VAL A 76 -11.54 -6.73 11.06
CA VAL A 76 -11.39 -7.35 9.73
C VAL A 76 -12.75 -7.73 9.13
N GLN A 77 -13.64 -8.29 9.94
CA GLN A 77 -14.99 -8.62 9.50
C GLN A 77 -15.73 -7.38 8.99
N LYS A 78 -15.63 -6.26 9.69
CA LYS A 78 -16.27 -5.01 9.29
C LYS A 78 -15.67 -4.43 8.01
N TRP A 79 -14.36 -4.56 7.82
CA TRP A 79 -13.73 -4.15 6.56
C TRP A 79 -14.25 -4.95 5.37
N GLU A 80 -14.40 -6.26 5.53
CA GLU A 80 -14.79 -7.15 4.43
C GLU A 80 -16.26 -7.04 4.06
N ILE A 81 -17.12 -6.58 4.96
CA ILE A 81 -18.53 -6.31 4.65
C ILE A 81 -18.81 -4.84 4.30
N GLY A 82 -17.79 -3.99 4.39
CA GLY A 82 -17.94 -2.57 4.06
C GLY A 82 -18.47 -1.69 5.17
N ASP A 83 -18.59 -2.20 6.38
CA ASP A 83 -19.12 -1.48 7.54
C ASP A 83 -18.13 -0.45 8.08
N LYS A 84 -16.85 -0.74 7.95
CA LYS A 84 -15.75 0.19 8.28
C LYS A 84 -14.69 0.14 7.20
N LYS A 85 -13.98 1.24 7.04
CA LYS A 85 -12.85 1.34 6.12
C LYS A 85 -11.55 1.31 6.91
N PRO A 86 -10.53 0.57 6.44
CA PRO A 86 -9.22 0.66 7.06
C PRO A 86 -8.65 2.07 6.87
N SER A 87 -7.92 2.54 7.87
CA SER A 87 -7.31 3.87 7.84
C SER A 87 -5.98 3.83 8.56
N GLY A 88 -5.17 4.87 8.37
CA GLY A 88 -3.89 5.00 9.05
C GLY A 88 -2.95 3.82 8.82
N PRO A 89 -2.30 3.31 9.88
CA PRO A 89 -1.32 2.23 9.77
C PRO A 89 -1.88 0.95 9.14
N SER A 90 -3.14 0.60 9.41
CA SER A 90 -3.78 -0.59 8.84
C SER A 90 -3.87 -0.52 7.32
N LEU A 91 -4.26 0.63 6.79
CA LEU A 91 -4.34 0.83 5.34
C LEU A 91 -2.96 0.75 4.70
N LYS A 92 -1.95 1.30 5.35
CA LYS A 92 -0.57 1.21 4.90
C LYS A 92 -0.09 -0.24 4.81
N LEU A 93 -0.38 -1.04 5.85
CA LEU A 93 -0.01 -2.46 5.87
C LEU A 93 -0.71 -3.23 4.75
N LEU A 94 -1.99 -2.96 4.51
CA LEU A 94 -2.73 -3.60 3.42
C LEU A 94 -2.13 -3.26 2.05
N ASN A 95 -1.72 -2.01 1.85
CA ASN A 95 -1.05 -1.61 0.62
C ASN A 95 0.30 -2.29 0.45
N LEU A 96 1.06 -2.48 1.52
CA LEU A 96 2.33 -3.20 1.49
C LEU A 96 2.13 -4.67 1.10
N ILE A 97 1.12 -5.32 1.65
CA ILE A 97 0.78 -6.70 1.32
C ILE A 97 0.43 -6.82 -0.16
N GLU A 98 -0.34 -5.88 -0.68
CA GLU A 98 -0.71 -5.87 -2.11
C GLU A 98 0.51 -5.77 -3.03
N ARG A 99 1.48 -4.92 -2.66
CA ARG A 99 2.65 -4.69 -3.51
C ARG A 99 3.76 -5.73 -3.33
N LYS A 100 4.01 -6.15 -2.10
CA LYS A 100 5.18 -6.97 -1.77
C LYS A 100 4.84 -8.36 -1.23
N GLY A 101 3.56 -8.64 -1.01
CA GLY A 101 3.11 -9.88 -0.41
C GLY A 101 3.13 -9.84 1.11
N LEU A 102 2.60 -10.91 1.71
CA LEU A 102 2.42 -11.01 3.16
C LEU A 102 3.73 -10.92 3.94
N GLU A 103 4.83 -11.38 3.36
CA GLU A 103 6.15 -11.36 4.00
C GLU A 103 6.60 -9.97 4.41
N ALA A 104 6.11 -8.93 3.73
CA ALA A 104 6.48 -7.55 4.04
C ALA A 104 6.02 -7.08 5.43
N VAL A 105 5.05 -7.77 6.02
CA VAL A 105 4.46 -7.41 7.33
C VAL A 105 4.68 -8.47 8.41
N LEU A 106 5.32 -9.58 8.07
CA LEU A 106 5.63 -10.65 9.03
C LEU A 106 6.93 -10.43 9.79
#